data_adccc48afceaf6cecd0f3a080e810301
#
_entry.id   adccc48afceaf6cecd0f3a080e810301
#
_cell.length_a   1.000
_cell.length_b   1.000
_cell.length_c   1.000
_cell.angle_alpha   90.00
_cell.angle_beta   90.00
_cell.angle_gamma   90.00
#
_symmetry.space_group_name_H-M   'P 1'
#
loop_
_entity.id
_entity.type
_entity.pdbx_description
1 polymer ?
#
loop_
_entity_poly.entity_id
_entity_poly.type
_entity_poly.pdbx_seq_one_letter_code
_entity_poly.pdbx_strand_id
1 'polypeptide(L)'
;MGIRTLIVDDSATMRALLRVMIDREPDLEVVGEAGDAMEARAQIKALNPDVVTLDIEMPGMNGLDFLEKIMRLRPTPVIIVSTLTQEGATATIRALELGAVDCYGKPTGSSGEMIHDEGRLAELIRRAAKANLSRSFQLEPLAAERAVPPPPAPRGERVENAIIAIGASTGGVEALHHVLRRFPEDCPPTVIVQHINGSFAGAMAKRLDEQCAPRIQLADGDTVLKQGHVYVAPGNERHLTVRLGADGKVYSRLRPGELCSGHRPSIDMLFNSIAAELPRRAVGVLLTGMGADGAQGLLAMRNAGCPTIAQDQATCVVYGMPKVAVELGAAVHVLGLPRIAEKALGLVAQHVY
;
A
#
# COMPACT_ATOMS: atom_id res chain seq x y z
N MET A 1 10.41 -9.12 25.81
CA MET A 1 9.08 -9.74 25.63
C MET A 1 8.87 -9.87 24.13
N GLY A 2 8.47 -11.06 23.66
CA GLY A 2 8.16 -11.29 22.26
C GLY A 2 6.86 -10.61 21.83
N ILE A 3 6.67 -10.41 20.51
CA ILE A 3 5.41 -9.92 19.93
C ILE A 3 4.37 -11.02 20.04
N ARG A 4 3.28 -10.77 20.75
CA ARG A 4 2.23 -11.72 21.12
C ARG A 4 1.21 -11.83 19.98
N THR A 5 1.22 -12.95 19.28
CA THR A 5 0.40 -13.21 18.09
C THR A 5 -0.72 -14.21 18.37
N LEU A 6 -1.96 -13.87 17.97
CA LEU A 6 -3.10 -14.79 17.95
C LEU A 6 -3.33 -15.27 16.52
N ILE A 7 -3.41 -16.58 16.32
CA ILE A 7 -3.72 -17.20 15.02
C ILE A 7 -5.22 -17.50 14.94
N VAL A 8 -5.89 -17.03 13.88
CA VAL A 8 -7.32 -17.27 13.62
C VAL A 8 -7.49 -17.84 12.22
N ASP A 9 -7.81 -19.14 12.13
CA ASP A 9 -8.00 -19.88 10.87
C ASP A 9 -8.82 -21.13 11.18
N ASP A 10 -9.79 -21.51 10.37
CA ASP A 10 -10.62 -22.69 10.60
C ASP A 10 -9.87 -24.02 10.39
N SER A 11 -8.84 -24.00 9.53
CA SER A 11 -7.99 -25.15 9.24
C SER A 11 -6.96 -25.40 10.35
N ALA A 12 -7.11 -26.49 11.09
CA ALA A 12 -6.12 -26.91 12.11
C ALA A 12 -4.70 -27.09 11.52
N THR A 13 -4.63 -27.57 10.27
CA THR A 13 -3.35 -27.74 9.57
C THR A 13 -2.70 -26.39 9.30
N MET A 14 -3.48 -25.38 8.88
CA MET A 14 -2.96 -24.03 8.64
C MET A 14 -2.52 -23.37 9.94
N ARG A 15 -3.30 -23.50 11.02
CA ARG A 15 -2.87 -22.99 12.35
C ARG A 15 -1.54 -23.60 12.78
N ALA A 16 -1.39 -24.94 12.66
CA ALA A 16 -0.14 -25.62 13.00
C ALA A 16 1.05 -25.12 12.14
N LEU A 17 0.83 -24.90 10.85
CA LEU A 17 1.84 -24.36 9.96
C LEU A 17 2.26 -22.95 10.35
N LEU A 18 1.30 -22.04 10.52
CA LEU A 18 1.57 -20.64 10.91
C LEU A 18 2.28 -20.59 12.27
N ARG A 19 1.89 -21.46 13.23
CA ARG A 19 2.59 -21.59 14.51
C ARG A 19 4.06 -21.95 14.31
N VAL A 20 4.36 -23.00 13.53
CA VAL A 20 5.75 -23.41 13.25
C VAL A 20 6.56 -22.27 12.62
N MET A 21 5.96 -21.51 11.72
CA MET A 21 6.63 -20.38 11.08
C MET A 21 6.92 -19.25 12.08
N ILE A 22 5.97 -18.94 12.96
CA ILE A 22 6.11 -17.88 13.97
C ILE A 22 7.07 -18.29 15.07
N ASP A 23 6.97 -19.52 15.60
CA ASP A 23 7.80 -20.03 16.71
C ASP A 23 9.29 -20.22 16.33
N ARG A 24 9.65 -20.14 15.03
CA ARG A 24 11.05 -20.11 14.59
C ARG A 24 11.76 -18.79 14.95
N GLU A 25 11.00 -17.75 15.17
CA GLU A 25 11.52 -16.41 15.41
C GLU A 25 11.56 -16.11 16.92
N PRO A 26 12.73 -15.83 17.49
CA PRO A 26 12.89 -15.72 18.95
C PRO A 26 12.19 -14.49 19.57
N ASP A 27 11.81 -13.52 18.75
CA ASP A 27 11.12 -12.30 19.16
C ASP A 27 9.60 -12.35 18.96
N LEU A 28 9.04 -13.49 18.45
CA LEU A 28 7.62 -13.70 18.26
C LEU A 28 7.10 -14.81 19.19
N GLU A 29 5.84 -14.71 19.60
CA GLU A 29 5.18 -15.66 20.49
C GLU A 29 3.74 -15.92 20.05
N VAL A 30 3.36 -17.17 19.79
CA VAL A 30 1.97 -17.55 19.56
C VAL A 30 1.28 -17.72 20.91
N VAL A 31 0.46 -16.75 21.30
CA VAL A 31 -0.25 -16.73 22.60
C VAL A 31 -1.58 -17.49 22.58
N GLY A 32 -2.12 -17.80 21.39
CA GLY A 32 -3.37 -18.55 21.25
C GLY A 32 -3.67 -18.89 19.81
N GLU A 33 -4.65 -19.79 19.64
CA GLU A 33 -5.21 -20.21 18.35
C GLU A 33 -6.72 -20.24 18.45
N ALA A 34 -7.43 -19.87 17.39
CA ALA A 34 -8.88 -19.93 17.32
C ALA A 34 -9.31 -20.50 15.97
N GLY A 35 -10.30 -21.39 15.99
CA GLY A 35 -10.88 -22.00 14.80
C GLY A 35 -12.10 -21.26 14.25
N ASP A 36 -12.63 -20.29 14.98
CA ASP A 36 -13.77 -19.48 14.57
C ASP A 36 -13.75 -18.09 15.22
N ALA A 37 -14.64 -17.22 14.75
CA ALA A 37 -14.73 -15.83 15.19
C ALA A 37 -15.20 -15.68 16.66
N MET A 38 -15.96 -16.66 17.21
CA MET A 38 -16.44 -16.60 18.59
C MET A 38 -15.30 -16.92 19.55
N GLU A 39 -14.54 -17.97 19.27
CA GLU A 39 -13.34 -18.33 20.00
C GLU A 39 -12.28 -17.21 19.90
N ALA A 40 -12.02 -16.69 18.70
CA ALA A 40 -11.12 -15.60 18.47
C ALA A 40 -11.47 -14.35 19.31
N ARG A 41 -12.77 -13.99 19.37
CA ARG A 41 -13.24 -12.87 20.20
C ARG A 41 -12.97 -13.07 21.69
N ALA A 42 -13.19 -14.29 22.20
CA ALA A 42 -12.93 -14.62 23.59
C ALA A 42 -11.42 -14.51 23.90
N GLN A 43 -10.58 -15.06 23.02
CA GLN A 43 -9.13 -15.04 23.16
C GLN A 43 -8.53 -13.62 23.01
N ILE A 44 -9.01 -12.78 22.09
CA ILE A 44 -8.59 -11.38 21.97
C ILE A 44 -8.82 -10.64 23.29
N LYS A 45 -9.96 -10.89 23.97
CA LYS A 45 -10.26 -10.25 25.26
C LYS A 45 -9.37 -10.76 26.38
N ALA A 46 -9.15 -12.07 26.44
CA ALA A 46 -8.42 -12.72 27.53
C ALA A 46 -6.91 -12.52 27.41
N LEU A 47 -6.37 -12.64 26.20
CA LEU A 47 -4.94 -12.70 25.96
C LEU A 47 -4.34 -11.33 25.58
N ASN A 48 -5.15 -10.39 25.08
CA ASN A 48 -4.69 -9.08 24.60
C ASN A 48 -3.47 -9.21 23.66
N PRO A 49 -3.60 -9.85 22.48
CA PRO A 49 -2.50 -10.02 21.55
C PRO A 49 -2.06 -8.69 20.95
N ASP A 50 -0.78 -8.59 20.56
CA ASP A 50 -0.23 -7.44 19.85
C ASP A 50 -0.62 -7.47 18.37
N VAL A 51 -0.77 -8.68 17.79
CA VAL A 51 -1.14 -8.90 16.39
C VAL A 51 -2.09 -10.10 16.29
N VAL A 52 -3.03 -10.03 15.37
CA VAL A 52 -3.91 -11.15 14.98
C VAL A 52 -3.64 -11.51 13.52
N THR A 53 -3.36 -12.78 13.23
CA THR A 53 -3.48 -13.31 11.86
C THR A 53 -4.90 -13.82 11.68
N LEU A 54 -5.57 -13.39 10.61
CA LEU A 54 -6.99 -13.67 10.39
C LEU A 54 -7.24 -14.25 9.01
N ASP A 55 -7.80 -15.44 8.96
CA ASP A 55 -8.41 -15.98 7.74
C ASP A 55 -9.77 -15.31 7.46
N ILE A 56 -10.01 -14.99 6.20
CA ILE A 56 -11.29 -14.41 5.76
C ILE A 56 -12.32 -15.52 5.45
N GLU A 57 -11.85 -16.65 4.97
CA GLU A 57 -12.68 -17.77 4.48
C GLU A 57 -12.99 -18.77 5.61
N MET A 58 -13.74 -18.33 6.62
CA MET A 58 -14.14 -19.20 7.76
C MET A 58 -15.64 -19.54 7.72
N PRO A 59 -16.05 -20.77 8.07
CA PRO A 59 -17.46 -21.14 8.21
C PRO A 59 -18.18 -20.33 9.29
N GLY A 60 -19.44 -19.96 9.02
CA GLY A 60 -20.30 -19.28 9.98
C GLY A 60 -20.22 -17.77 9.90
N MET A 61 -19.33 -17.10 10.62
CA MET A 61 -19.15 -15.65 10.53
C MET A 61 -18.11 -15.32 9.46
N ASN A 62 -18.49 -14.49 8.49
CA ASN A 62 -17.55 -13.98 7.51
C ASN A 62 -16.40 -13.22 8.20
N GLY A 63 -15.15 -13.55 7.85
CA GLY A 63 -13.96 -12.92 8.43
C GLY A 63 -13.92 -11.40 8.26
N LEU A 64 -14.54 -10.83 7.20
CA LEU A 64 -14.67 -9.40 7.02
C LEU A 64 -15.57 -8.75 8.08
N ASP A 65 -16.71 -9.38 8.41
CA ASP A 65 -17.61 -8.89 9.46
C ASP A 65 -16.95 -8.98 10.84
N PHE A 66 -16.09 -9.99 11.04
CA PHE A 66 -15.32 -10.12 12.27
C PHE A 66 -14.22 -9.06 12.36
N LEU A 67 -13.50 -8.81 11.27
CA LEU A 67 -12.50 -7.74 11.17
C LEU A 67 -13.12 -6.38 11.51
N GLU A 68 -14.28 -6.04 10.93
CA GLU A 68 -14.98 -4.79 11.23
C GLU A 68 -15.31 -4.66 12.72
N LYS A 69 -15.73 -5.76 13.35
CA LYS A 69 -16.00 -5.78 14.80
C LYS A 69 -14.72 -5.61 15.63
N ILE A 70 -13.59 -6.22 15.25
CA ILE A 70 -12.30 -6.02 15.90
C ILE A 70 -11.96 -4.54 15.84
N MET A 71 -11.95 -3.98 14.64
CA MET A 71 -11.52 -2.61 14.40
C MET A 71 -12.41 -1.58 15.12
N ARG A 72 -13.72 -1.80 15.18
CA ARG A 72 -14.66 -0.91 15.86
C ARG A 72 -14.63 -1.01 17.38
N LEU A 73 -14.53 -2.23 17.93
CA LEU A 73 -14.74 -2.47 19.37
C LEU A 73 -13.44 -2.53 20.17
N ARG A 74 -12.39 -3.04 19.56
CA ARG A 74 -11.07 -3.17 20.16
C ARG A 74 -10.02 -3.19 19.04
N PRO A 75 -9.66 -2.03 18.47
CA PRO A 75 -8.69 -1.97 17.40
C PRO A 75 -7.41 -2.74 17.76
N THR A 76 -7.15 -3.80 17.04
CA THR A 76 -5.98 -4.69 17.20
C THR A 76 -5.36 -4.86 15.83
N PRO A 77 -4.03 -4.80 15.67
CA PRO A 77 -3.38 -5.02 14.38
C PRO A 77 -3.74 -6.39 13.79
N VAL A 78 -4.32 -6.41 12.60
CA VAL A 78 -4.73 -7.63 11.89
C VAL A 78 -3.95 -7.76 10.59
N ILE A 79 -3.35 -8.94 10.40
CA ILE A 79 -2.79 -9.40 9.12
C ILE A 79 -3.78 -10.41 8.53
N ILE A 80 -4.24 -10.15 7.33
CA ILE A 80 -5.09 -11.09 6.61
C ILE A 80 -4.24 -12.24 6.07
N VAL A 81 -4.65 -13.47 6.33
CA VAL A 81 -4.04 -14.69 5.76
C VAL A 81 -5.05 -15.29 4.79
N SER A 82 -4.82 -15.16 3.49
CA SER A 82 -5.83 -15.48 2.47
C SER A 82 -5.26 -16.33 1.34
N THR A 83 -6.13 -17.06 0.67
CA THR A 83 -5.79 -17.78 -0.56
C THR A 83 -5.44 -16.81 -1.69
N LEU A 84 -4.58 -17.25 -2.63
CA LEU A 84 -4.20 -16.45 -3.80
C LEU A 84 -5.19 -16.59 -4.97
N THR A 85 -6.41 -17.07 -4.69
CA THR A 85 -7.49 -17.10 -5.67
C THR A 85 -8.01 -15.69 -5.99
N GLN A 86 -8.71 -15.54 -7.11
CA GLN A 86 -9.29 -14.24 -7.47
C GLN A 86 -10.33 -13.76 -6.44
N GLU A 87 -11.11 -14.66 -5.88
CA GLU A 87 -12.09 -14.35 -4.83
C GLU A 87 -11.41 -13.95 -3.52
N GLY A 88 -10.41 -14.73 -3.07
CA GLY A 88 -9.62 -14.43 -1.89
C GLY A 88 -8.87 -13.09 -2.03
N ALA A 89 -8.35 -12.78 -3.21
CA ALA A 89 -7.70 -11.49 -3.47
C ALA A 89 -8.68 -10.31 -3.35
N THR A 90 -9.90 -10.44 -3.87
CA THR A 90 -10.93 -9.40 -3.76
C THR A 90 -11.34 -9.18 -2.31
N ALA A 91 -11.55 -10.27 -1.55
CA ALA A 91 -11.88 -10.20 -0.13
C ALA A 91 -10.73 -9.58 0.69
N THR A 92 -9.48 -9.92 0.35
CA THR A 92 -8.27 -9.35 0.98
C THR A 92 -8.19 -7.84 0.79
N ILE A 93 -8.40 -7.33 -0.43
CA ILE A 93 -8.39 -5.88 -0.67
C ILE A 93 -9.48 -5.19 0.14
N ARG A 94 -10.68 -5.78 0.22
CA ARG A 94 -11.75 -5.24 1.07
C ARG A 94 -11.39 -5.24 2.55
N ALA A 95 -10.68 -6.26 3.02
CA ALA A 95 -10.19 -6.29 4.40
C ALA A 95 -9.17 -5.18 4.69
N LEU A 96 -8.27 -4.88 3.74
CA LEU A 96 -7.32 -3.77 3.87
C LEU A 96 -8.05 -2.41 3.90
N GLU A 97 -9.14 -2.23 3.13
CA GLU A 97 -10.00 -1.04 3.20
C GLU A 97 -10.73 -0.94 4.56
N LEU A 98 -11.05 -2.07 5.20
CA LEU A 98 -11.67 -2.13 6.53
C LEU A 98 -10.65 -1.95 7.67
N GLY A 99 -9.39 -1.68 7.36
CA GLY A 99 -8.35 -1.35 8.33
C GLY A 99 -7.44 -2.51 8.73
N ALA A 100 -7.45 -3.64 8.03
CA ALA A 100 -6.38 -4.62 8.18
C ALA A 100 -5.04 -3.98 7.80
N VAL A 101 -4.00 -4.27 8.58
CA VAL A 101 -2.70 -3.61 8.44
C VAL A 101 -1.97 -4.06 7.18
N ASP A 102 -2.02 -5.38 6.91
CA ASP A 102 -1.33 -5.99 5.77
C ASP A 102 -1.97 -7.35 5.42
N CYS A 103 -1.46 -8.01 4.37
CA CYS A 103 -1.93 -9.32 3.96
C CYS A 103 -0.78 -10.28 3.66
N TYR A 104 -1.04 -11.56 3.92
CA TYR A 104 -0.17 -12.68 3.67
C TYR A 104 -0.89 -13.72 2.81
N GLY A 105 -0.30 -14.10 1.68
CA GLY A 105 -0.84 -15.17 0.85
C GLY A 105 -0.58 -16.54 1.48
N LYS A 106 -1.63 -17.36 1.66
CA LYS A 106 -1.47 -18.73 2.15
C LYS A 106 -0.50 -19.49 1.24
N PRO A 107 0.48 -20.22 1.81
CA PRO A 107 1.37 -21.04 1.00
C PRO A 107 0.58 -22.09 0.21
N THR A 108 0.79 -22.15 -1.08
CA THR A 108 0.19 -23.12 -2.00
C THR A 108 1.27 -24.07 -2.46
N GLY A 109 1.31 -25.32 -1.94
CA GLY A 109 2.31 -26.31 -2.37
C GLY A 109 2.37 -27.54 -1.49
N SER A 110 3.12 -28.56 -1.91
CA SER A 110 3.44 -29.73 -1.11
C SER A 110 4.24 -29.34 0.13
N SER A 111 4.12 -30.12 1.21
CA SER A 111 4.71 -29.83 2.53
C SER A 111 6.18 -29.40 2.57
N GLY A 112 6.95 -29.60 1.49
CA GLY A 112 8.35 -29.21 1.38
C GLY A 112 8.57 -27.76 0.90
N GLU A 113 7.70 -27.22 0.06
CA GLU A 113 7.78 -25.82 -0.43
C GLU A 113 7.18 -24.81 0.54
N MET A 114 6.27 -25.28 1.41
CA MET A 114 5.62 -24.44 2.45
C MET A 114 6.61 -23.88 3.49
N ILE A 115 7.83 -24.39 3.55
CA ILE A 115 8.83 -24.04 4.57
C ILE A 115 9.71 -22.86 4.11
N HIS A 116 9.66 -22.49 2.84
CA HIS A 116 10.45 -21.39 2.27
C HIS A 116 9.68 -20.06 2.23
N ASP A 117 9.20 -19.62 3.39
CA ASP A 117 8.60 -18.28 3.54
C ASP A 117 9.66 -17.16 3.67
N GLU A 118 10.93 -17.52 3.78
CA GLU A 118 12.07 -16.58 3.95
C GLU A 118 11.83 -15.54 5.06
N GLY A 119 11.01 -15.89 6.08
CA GLY A 119 10.67 -14.98 7.20
C GLY A 119 9.68 -13.87 6.87
N ARG A 120 8.99 -13.95 5.73
CA ARG A 120 8.06 -12.90 5.29
C ARG A 120 6.87 -12.71 6.26
N LEU A 121 6.27 -13.80 6.75
CA LEU A 121 5.20 -13.70 7.75
C LEU A 121 5.68 -13.02 9.02
N ALA A 122 6.86 -13.39 9.50
CA ALA A 122 7.48 -12.80 10.69
C ALA A 122 7.72 -11.28 10.51
N GLU A 123 8.21 -10.89 9.34
CA GLU A 123 8.40 -9.47 9.02
C GLU A 123 7.07 -8.71 9.02
N LEU A 124 6.00 -9.27 8.45
CA LEU A 124 4.66 -8.68 8.48
C LEU A 124 4.14 -8.53 9.91
N ILE A 125 4.33 -9.52 10.78
CA ILE A 125 3.95 -9.46 12.19
C ILE A 125 4.72 -8.33 12.91
N ARG A 126 6.03 -8.21 12.68
CA ARG A 126 6.85 -7.12 13.25
C ARG A 126 6.41 -5.74 12.78
N ARG A 127 5.96 -5.65 11.53
CA ARG A 127 5.40 -4.41 10.94
C ARG A 127 4.05 -4.09 11.57
N ALA A 128 3.15 -5.08 11.65
CA ALA A 128 1.82 -4.91 12.20
C ALA A 128 1.84 -4.51 13.69
N ALA A 129 2.73 -5.08 14.48
CA ALA A 129 2.89 -4.72 15.89
C ALA A 129 3.28 -3.24 16.12
N LYS A 130 3.84 -2.58 15.11
CA LYS A 130 4.22 -1.15 15.15
C LYS A 130 3.15 -0.24 14.55
N ALA A 131 2.05 -0.80 14.03
CA ALA A 131 0.99 -0.04 13.38
C ALA A 131 0.21 0.83 14.38
N ASN A 132 -0.10 2.04 13.98
CA ASN A 132 -0.91 2.96 14.77
C ASN A 132 -2.35 2.96 14.26
N LEU A 133 -3.18 2.09 14.83
CA LEU A 133 -4.59 1.93 14.44
C LEU A 133 -5.51 3.05 14.93
N SER A 134 -5.14 3.78 15.97
CA SER A 134 -5.98 4.84 16.55
C SER A 134 -6.27 5.97 15.56
N ARG A 135 -5.61 5.97 14.41
CA ARG A 135 -5.60 7.05 13.41
C ARG A 135 -6.28 6.68 12.09
N SER A 136 -6.28 5.40 11.69
CA SER A 136 -6.98 4.93 10.48
C SER A 136 -8.50 5.16 10.59
N PHE A 137 -9.08 5.05 11.79
CA PHE A 137 -10.51 5.26 12.06
C PHE A 137 -10.92 6.70 12.32
N GLN A 138 -9.98 7.63 12.52
CA GLN A 138 -10.25 9.06 12.69
C GLN A 138 -10.26 9.85 11.37
N LEU A 139 -9.88 9.20 10.27
CA LEU A 139 -10.28 9.70 8.96
C LEU A 139 -11.81 9.52 8.91
N GLU A 140 -12.55 10.59 9.20
CA GLU A 140 -14.03 10.58 9.15
C GLU A 140 -14.45 9.83 7.89
N PRO A 141 -15.47 8.92 8.00
CA PRO A 141 -16.12 8.45 6.79
C PRO A 141 -16.46 9.72 6.05
N LEU A 142 -16.00 9.86 4.81
CA LEU A 142 -16.37 10.98 3.95
C LEU A 142 -17.90 11.01 3.87
N ALA A 143 -18.53 11.51 4.96
CA ALA A 143 -19.88 12.01 4.89
C ALA A 143 -19.80 13.00 3.75
N ALA A 144 -20.59 12.76 2.69
CA ALA A 144 -20.67 13.48 1.46
C ALA A 144 -20.25 14.97 1.58
N GLU A 145 -19.00 15.23 1.91
CA GLU A 145 -18.40 16.52 1.63
C GLU A 145 -18.55 16.64 0.12
N ARG A 146 -19.49 17.51 -0.26
CA ARG A 146 -19.60 17.99 -1.63
C ARG A 146 -18.16 18.15 -2.11
N ALA A 147 -17.79 17.36 -3.12
CA ALA A 147 -16.52 17.51 -3.79
C ALA A 147 -16.33 19.01 -3.98
N VAL A 148 -15.41 19.61 -3.23
CA VAL A 148 -14.98 20.97 -3.54
C VAL A 148 -14.45 20.83 -4.96
N PRO A 149 -15.12 21.46 -5.95
CA PRO A 149 -14.66 21.33 -7.32
C PRO A 149 -13.18 21.70 -7.30
N PRO A 150 -12.30 20.87 -7.92
CA PRO A 150 -10.89 21.24 -8.01
C PRO A 150 -10.83 22.65 -8.55
N PRO A 151 -9.88 23.48 -8.05
CA PRO A 151 -9.69 24.81 -8.62
C PRO A 151 -9.61 24.66 -10.13
N PRO A 152 -10.33 25.48 -10.93
CA PRO A 152 -10.32 25.36 -12.37
C PRO A 152 -8.87 25.31 -12.83
N ALA A 153 -8.53 24.30 -13.61
CA ALA A 153 -7.19 24.15 -14.15
C ALA A 153 -6.82 25.48 -14.83
N PRO A 154 -5.68 26.08 -14.51
CA PRO A 154 -5.27 27.31 -15.17
C PRO A 154 -5.32 27.08 -16.68
N ARG A 155 -6.03 27.93 -17.41
CA ARG A 155 -6.12 27.92 -18.87
C ARG A 155 -4.78 28.47 -19.44
N GLY A 156 -3.71 27.70 -19.30
CA GLY A 156 -2.42 27.91 -19.91
C GLY A 156 -2.03 26.67 -20.70
N GLU A 157 -1.14 26.77 -21.65
CA GLU A 157 -0.66 25.67 -22.49
C GLU A 157 -0.41 24.43 -21.63
N ARG A 158 -1.17 23.34 -21.92
CA ARG A 158 -1.10 22.07 -21.20
C ARG A 158 0.33 21.59 -21.22
N VAL A 159 0.95 21.44 -20.07
CA VAL A 159 2.19 20.68 -19.98
C VAL A 159 1.85 19.23 -20.26
N GLU A 160 2.00 18.91 -21.51
CA GLU A 160 1.72 17.59 -22.07
C GLU A 160 2.68 16.55 -21.55
N ASN A 161 3.17 16.50 -20.34
CA ASN A 161 4.05 15.44 -19.85
C ASN A 161 4.39 15.50 -18.36
N ALA A 162 3.60 16.22 -17.55
CA ALA A 162 3.77 16.17 -16.10
C ALA A 162 3.04 14.97 -15.54
N ILE A 163 3.68 14.25 -14.62
CA ILE A 163 3.12 13.06 -13.99
C ILE A 163 3.15 13.15 -12.46
N ILE A 164 2.31 12.32 -11.81
CA ILE A 164 2.39 12.07 -10.37
C ILE A 164 2.94 10.66 -10.15
N ALA A 165 3.89 10.51 -9.23
CA ALA A 165 4.40 9.22 -8.82
C ALA A 165 4.14 8.99 -7.35
N ILE A 166 3.55 7.85 -7.00
CA ILE A 166 3.17 7.52 -5.62
C ILE A 166 3.82 6.20 -5.21
N GLY A 167 4.49 6.20 -4.07
CA GLY A 167 5.01 5.01 -3.41
C GLY A 167 4.28 4.74 -2.10
N ALA A 168 3.91 3.49 -1.85
CA ALA A 168 3.21 3.06 -0.63
C ALA A 168 3.54 1.61 -0.24
N SER A 169 3.33 1.26 1.04
CA SER A 169 3.55 -0.09 1.56
C SER A 169 2.46 -0.46 2.59
N THR A 170 2.80 -0.90 3.78
CA THR A 170 1.86 -1.24 4.87
C THR A 170 0.90 -0.09 5.18
N GLY A 171 -0.42 -0.34 5.16
CA GLY A 171 -1.47 0.68 5.23
C GLY A 171 -1.65 1.48 3.94
N GLY A 172 -0.91 1.14 2.87
CA GLY A 172 -0.90 1.88 1.61
C GLY A 172 -2.17 1.73 0.80
N VAL A 173 -2.86 0.59 0.86
CA VAL A 173 -4.09 0.36 0.08
C VAL A 173 -5.18 1.36 0.48
N GLU A 174 -5.41 1.53 1.79
CA GLU A 174 -6.34 2.52 2.33
C GLU A 174 -5.89 3.96 1.99
N ALA A 175 -4.60 4.26 2.16
CA ALA A 175 -4.05 5.57 1.87
C ALA A 175 -4.17 5.94 0.38
N LEU A 176 -3.89 5.00 -0.54
CA LEU A 176 -4.07 5.18 -1.98
C LEU A 176 -5.52 5.42 -2.34
N HIS A 177 -6.45 4.63 -1.78
CA HIS A 177 -7.88 4.83 -1.98
C HIS A 177 -8.31 6.24 -1.54
N HIS A 178 -7.86 6.69 -0.35
CA HIS A 178 -8.17 8.03 0.15
C HIS A 178 -7.65 9.16 -0.76
N VAL A 179 -6.45 9.02 -1.31
CA VAL A 179 -5.84 9.99 -2.23
C VAL A 179 -6.55 9.98 -3.58
N LEU A 180 -6.72 8.80 -4.19
CA LEU A 180 -7.23 8.66 -5.55
C LEU A 180 -8.73 9.00 -5.68
N ARG A 181 -9.54 8.80 -4.64
CA ARG A 181 -10.94 9.25 -4.64
C ARG A 181 -11.12 10.76 -4.78
N ARG A 182 -10.06 11.53 -4.55
CA ARG A 182 -10.05 12.99 -4.73
C ARG A 182 -9.44 13.43 -6.06
N PHE A 183 -8.95 12.49 -6.86
CA PHE A 183 -8.45 12.80 -8.19
C PHE A 183 -9.62 13.00 -9.16
N PRO A 184 -9.58 14.03 -10.02
CA PRO A 184 -10.57 14.22 -11.07
C PRO A 184 -10.39 13.19 -12.19
N GLU A 185 -11.42 12.99 -13.00
CA GLU A 185 -11.41 12.09 -14.17
C GLU A 185 -10.27 12.41 -15.14
N ASP A 186 -9.92 13.67 -15.28
CA ASP A 186 -8.87 14.19 -16.15
C ASP A 186 -7.53 14.45 -15.42
N CYS A 187 -7.26 13.73 -14.33
CA CYS A 187 -6.04 13.90 -13.53
C CYS A 187 -4.77 13.74 -14.37
N PRO A 188 -3.63 14.31 -13.93
CA PRO A 188 -2.33 14.03 -14.54
C PRO A 188 -2.05 12.51 -14.57
N PRO A 189 -1.35 12.00 -15.61
CA PRO A 189 -0.92 10.61 -15.62
C PRO A 189 -0.25 10.25 -14.30
N THR A 190 -0.68 9.18 -13.66
CA THR A 190 -0.18 8.81 -12.34
C THR A 190 0.39 7.40 -12.37
N VAL A 191 1.56 7.19 -11.77
CA VAL A 191 2.22 5.89 -11.65
C VAL A 191 2.40 5.52 -10.17
N ILE A 192 2.08 4.27 -9.82
CA ILE A 192 2.04 3.81 -8.43
C ILE A 192 2.85 2.55 -8.26
N VAL A 193 3.69 2.53 -7.22
CA VAL A 193 4.26 1.31 -6.65
C VAL A 193 3.68 1.13 -5.25
N GLN A 194 2.88 0.07 -5.08
CA GLN A 194 2.44 -0.45 -3.79
C GLN A 194 3.17 -1.76 -3.53
N HIS A 195 3.82 -1.89 -2.38
CA HIS A 195 4.38 -3.17 -1.96
C HIS A 195 3.27 -4.15 -1.60
N ILE A 196 2.87 -4.96 -2.56
CA ILE A 196 1.83 -5.98 -2.42
C ILE A 196 2.15 -7.15 -3.36
N ASN A 197 1.70 -8.35 -3.00
CA ASN A 197 1.86 -9.51 -3.86
C ASN A 197 1.12 -9.31 -5.20
N GLY A 198 1.71 -9.79 -6.30
CA GLY A 198 1.14 -9.64 -7.65
C GLY A 198 -0.29 -10.15 -7.79
N SER A 199 -0.65 -11.23 -7.08
CA SER A 199 -2.02 -11.74 -7.06
C SER A 199 -3.03 -10.75 -6.48
N PHE A 200 -2.61 -9.89 -5.56
CA PHE A 200 -3.46 -8.87 -4.95
C PHE A 200 -3.41 -7.53 -5.71
N ALA A 201 -2.33 -7.25 -6.44
CA ALA A 201 -2.17 -5.99 -7.19
C ALA A 201 -3.29 -5.79 -8.22
N GLY A 202 -3.67 -6.86 -8.94
CA GLY A 202 -4.77 -6.83 -9.91
C GLY A 202 -6.12 -6.54 -9.27
N ALA A 203 -6.43 -7.20 -8.14
CA ALA A 203 -7.65 -6.96 -7.39
C ALA A 203 -7.71 -5.53 -6.82
N MET A 204 -6.57 -5.01 -6.34
CA MET A 204 -6.45 -3.62 -5.87
C MET A 204 -6.71 -2.63 -7.01
N ALA A 205 -6.04 -2.79 -8.14
CA ALA A 205 -6.24 -1.90 -9.29
C ALA A 205 -7.69 -1.88 -9.75
N LYS A 206 -8.32 -3.06 -9.90
CA LYS A 206 -9.73 -3.19 -10.25
C LYS A 206 -10.65 -2.50 -9.23
N ARG A 207 -10.41 -2.72 -7.94
CA ARG A 207 -11.22 -2.12 -6.88
C ARG A 207 -11.11 -0.60 -6.86
N LEU A 208 -9.92 -0.07 -7.04
CA LEU A 208 -9.70 1.37 -7.14
C LEU A 208 -10.37 1.97 -8.41
N ASP A 209 -10.32 1.27 -9.54
CA ASP A 209 -11.00 1.67 -10.79
C ASP A 209 -12.52 1.77 -10.62
N GLU A 210 -13.12 0.87 -9.84
CA GLU A 210 -14.56 0.88 -9.54
C GLU A 210 -15.00 2.03 -8.62
N GLN A 211 -14.07 2.61 -7.83
CA GLN A 211 -14.40 3.56 -6.76
C GLN A 211 -13.87 4.97 -6.98
N CYS A 212 -12.98 5.17 -7.93
CA CYS A 212 -12.33 6.45 -8.22
C CYS A 212 -12.74 6.97 -9.59
N ALA A 213 -12.64 8.29 -9.81
CA ALA A 213 -13.02 8.92 -11.08
C ALA A 213 -12.01 8.63 -12.22
N PRO A 214 -10.68 8.63 -12.01
CA PRO A 214 -9.71 8.29 -13.05
C PRO A 214 -9.75 6.79 -13.37
N ARG A 215 -9.33 6.43 -14.57
CA ARG A 215 -9.18 5.04 -14.99
C ARG A 215 -7.94 4.41 -14.35
N ILE A 216 -8.10 3.33 -13.60
CA ILE A 216 -7.01 2.69 -12.86
C ILE A 216 -6.77 1.28 -13.40
N GLN A 217 -5.52 0.99 -13.75
CA GLN A 217 -5.13 -0.29 -14.34
C GLN A 217 -3.73 -0.71 -13.92
N LEU A 218 -3.41 -1.99 -14.08
CA LEU A 218 -2.02 -2.43 -13.98
C LEU A 218 -1.19 -1.84 -15.13
N ALA A 219 0.05 -1.49 -14.84
CA ALA A 219 1.01 -1.11 -15.87
C ALA A 219 1.32 -2.33 -16.75
N ASP A 220 1.27 -2.13 -18.06
CA ASP A 220 1.49 -3.16 -19.07
C ASP A 220 2.63 -2.75 -20.03
N GLY A 221 3.86 -3.11 -19.65
CA GLY A 221 5.04 -2.91 -20.47
C GLY A 221 5.33 -1.45 -20.87
N ASP A 222 5.73 -1.25 -22.12
CA ASP A 222 6.03 0.07 -22.71
C ASP A 222 4.72 0.75 -23.18
N THR A 223 3.99 1.35 -22.26
CA THR A 223 2.70 2.01 -22.54
C THR A 223 2.81 3.51 -22.32
N VAL A 224 2.27 4.30 -23.28
CA VAL A 224 2.17 5.77 -23.14
C VAL A 224 1.29 6.10 -21.94
N LEU A 225 1.82 6.91 -21.02
CA LEU A 225 1.06 7.43 -19.89
C LEU A 225 0.09 8.52 -20.38
N LYS A 226 -1.19 8.35 -20.07
CA LYS A 226 -2.28 9.23 -20.54
C LYS A 226 -2.92 9.99 -19.39
N GLN A 227 -3.36 11.20 -19.65
CA GLN A 227 -4.20 11.96 -18.75
C GLN A 227 -5.46 11.17 -18.37
N GLY A 228 -5.92 11.30 -17.14
CA GLY A 228 -7.07 10.55 -16.62
C GLY A 228 -6.76 9.08 -16.26
N HIS A 229 -5.49 8.66 -16.35
CA HIS A 229 -5.11 7.28 -16.09
C HIS A 229 -4.12 7.14 -14.93
N VAL A 230 -4.32 6.10 -14.14
CA VAL A 230 -3.44 5.67 -13.04
C VAL A 230 -2.91 4.27 -13.36
N TYR A 231 -1.61 4.11 -13.31
CA TYR A 231 -0.91 2.87 -13.66
C TYR A 231 -0.26 2.29 -12.40
N VAL A 232 -0.73 1.13 -11.97
CA VAL A 232 -0.23 0.43 -10.78
C VAL A 232 0.79 -0.61 -11.19
N ALA A 233 1.91 -0.69 -10.48
CA ALA A 233 2.89 -1.75 -10.69
C ALA A 233 2.27 -3.14 -10.49
N PRO A 234 2.49 -4.11 -11.38
CA PRO A 234 1.78 -5.40 -11.33
C PRO A 234 2.22 -6.34 -10.19
N GLY A 235 3.18 -5.92 -9.34
CA GLY A 235 3.62 -6.71 -8.20
C GLY A 235 4.25 -8.07 -8.57
N ASN A 236 4.82 -8.18 -9.76
CA ASN A 236 5.51 -9.37 -10.25
C ASN A 236 7.04 -9.21 -10.13
N GLU A 237 7.79 -10.06 -10.84
CA GLU A 237 9.25 -10.05 -10.85
C GLU A 237 9.89 -8.87 -11.60
N ARG A 238 9.19 -7.75 -11.75
CA ARG A 238 9.65 -6.58 -12.50
C ARG A 238 9.46 -5.30 -11.73
N HIS A 239 10.34 -4.33 -11.97
CA HIS A 239 10.20 -2.97 -11.48
C HIS A 239 9.41 -2.12 -12.48
N LEU A 240 8.52 -1.28 -11.97
CA LEU A 240 7.90 -0.21 -12.75
C LEU A 240 8.86 0.99 -12.80
N THR A 241 9.17 1.45 -13.99
CA THR A 241 9.98 2.64 -14.26
C THR A 241 9.28 3.49 -15.32
N VAL A 242 9.78 4.70 -15.57
CA VAL A 242 9.33 5.54 -16.68
C VAL A 242 10.48 5.86 -17.63
N ARG A 243 10.15 6.26 -18.86
CA ARG A 243 11.09 6.85 -19.81
C ARG A 243 10.43 7.96 -20.62
N LEU A 244 11.23 8.93 -21.03
CA LEU A 244 10.83 9.92 -22.02
C LEU A 244 11.13 9.37 -23.42
N GLY A 245 10.11 9.31 -24.28
CA GLY A 245 10.27 8.89 -25.67
C GLY A 245 10.85 10.02 -26.55
N ALA A 246 11.42 9.64 -27.69
CA ALA A 246 11.89 10.62 -28.68
C ALA A 246 10.74 11.45 -29.28
N ASP A 247 9.50 10.96 -29.18
CA ASP A 247 8.27 11.68 -29.54
C ASP A 247 7.79 12.66 -28.48
N GLY A 248 8.56 12.83 -27.38
CA GLY A 248 8.25 13.70 -26.28
C GLY A 248 7.22 13.13 -25.29
N LYS A 249 6.68 11.93 -25.49
CA LYS A 249 5.72 11.30 -24.59
C LYS A 249 6.39 10.52 -23.49
N VAL A 250 5.71 10.40 -22.35
CA VAL A 250 6.16 9.58 -21.23
C VAL A 250 5.57 8.18 -21.32
N TYR A 251 6.41 7.18 -21.12
CA TYR A 251 6.05 5.77 -21.17
C TYR A 251 6.28 5.11 -19.81
N SER A 252 5.37 4.24 -19.39
CA SER A 252 5.67 3.24 -18.36
C SER A 252 6.59 2.17 -18.93
N ARG A 253 7.38 1.53 -18.09
CA ARG A 253 8.26 0.45 -18.48
C ARG A 253 8.41 -0.58 -17.36
N LEU A 254 8.21 -1.84 -17.69
CA LEU A 254 8.45 -2.94 -16.75
C LEU A 254 9.84 -3.54 -17.01
N ARG A 255 10.74 -3.43 -16.03
CA ARG A 255 12.11 -3.95 -16.12
C ARG A 255 12.33 -5.13 -15.18
N PRO A 256 12.87 -6.26 -15.66
CA PRO A 256 13.42 -7.27 -14.76
C PRO A 256 14.58 -6.66 -13.96
N GLY A 257 14.83 -7.16 -12.78
CA GLY A 257 15.93 -6.70 -11.93
C GLY A 257 15.94 -7.44 -10.61
N GLU A 258 17.05 -7.30 -9.88
CA GLU A 258 17.21 -7.80 -8.53
C GLU A 258 16.33 -6.99 -7.56
N LEU A 259 16.17 -7.51 -6.34
CA LEU A 259 15.50 -6.76 -5.28
C LEU A 259 16.26 -5.44 -5.03
N CYS A 260 15.52 -4.33 -5.01
CA CYS A 260 16.05 -3.04 -4.61
C CYS A 260 15.42 -2.65 -3.27
N SER A 261 16.24 -2.33 -2.27
CA SER A 261 15.77 -2.08 -0.89
C SER A 261 14.91 -3.22 -0.32
N GLY A 262 15.17 -4.47 -0.73
CA GLY A 262 14.40 -5.67 -0.34
C GLY A 262 13.07 -5.84 -1.07
N HIS A 263 12.74 -5.00 -2.07
CA HIS A 263 11.44 -5.00 -2.75
C HIS A 263 11.56 -5.13 -4.28
N ARG A 264 10.55 -5.79 -4.85
CA ARG A 264 10.30 -5.84 -6.30
C ARG A 264 8.79 -6.01 -6.54
N PRO A 265 8.10 -4.97 -7.04
CA PRO A 265 8.63 -3.66 -7.48
C PRO A 265 9.18 -2.82 -6.32
N SER A 266 10.17 -1.94 -6.60
CA SER A 266 10.72 -0.97 -5.67
C SER A 266 10.27 0.46 -6.03
N ILE A 267 9.98 1.24 -5.01
CA ILE A 267 9.62 2.66 -5.13
C ILE A 267 10.84 3.48 -5.52
N ASP A 268 12.03 3.16 -4.96
CA ASP A 268 13.28 3.82 -5.33
C ASP A 268 13.58 3.67 -6.83
N MET A 269 13.32 2.49 -7.42
CA MET A 269 13.50 2.26 -8.85
C MET A 269 12.58 3.15 -9.70
N LEU A 270 11.32 3.31 -9.30
CA LEU A 270 10.39 4.21 -9.96
C LEU A 270 10.86 5.66 -9.86
N PHE A 271 11.11 6.15 -8.65
CA PHE A 271 11.46 7.55 -8.40
C PHE A 271 12.80 7.94 -9.02
N ASN A 272 13.82 7.07 -8.99
CA ASN A 272 15.09 7.30 -9.65
C ASN A 272 14.94 7.41 -11.18
N SER A 273 14.09 6.56 -11.79
CA SER A 273 13.81 6.67 -13.22
C SER A 273 13.15 8.01 -13.58
N ILE A 274 12.26 8.51 -12.73
CA ILE A 274 11.61 9.80 -12.90
C ILE A 274 12.62 10.95 -12.74
N ALA A 275 13.46 10.90 -11.73
CA ALA A 275 14.50 11.91 -11.52
C ALA A 275 15.44 12.06 -12.74
N ALA A 276 15.75 10.91 -13.40
CA ALA A 276 16.62 10.89 -14.56
C ALA A 276 15.92 11.35 -15.86
N GLU A 277 14.67 10.91 -16.08
CA GLU A 277 13.97 11.08 -17.36
C GLU A 277 13.08 12.34 -17.40
N LEU A 278 12.58 12.79 -16.24
CA LEU A 278 11.57 13.84 -16.13
C LEU A 278 11.94 14.92 -15.09
N PRO A 279 13.16 15.51 -15.13
CA PRO A 279 13.52 16.53 -14.18
C PRO A 279 12.52 17.71 -14.26
N ARG A 280 12.03 18.16 -13.08
CA ARG A 280 11.03 19.22 -12.92
C ARG A 280 9.63 18.93 -13.50
N ARG A 281 9.38 17.73 -14.05
CA ARG A 281 8.11 17.37 -14.70
C ARG A 281 7.30 16.33 -13.93
N ALA A 282 7.62 16.11 -12.68
CA ALA A 282 6.89 15.12 -11.88
C ALA A 282 6.72 15.58 -10.43
N VAL A 283 5.66 15.09 -9.79
CA VAL A 283 5.48 15.21 -8.34
C VAL A 283 5.68 13.84 -7.71
N GLY A 284 6.62 13.74 -6.76
CA GLY A 284 6.84 12.52 -5.98
C GLY A 284 6.04 12.54 -4.69
N VAL A 285 5.33 11.44 -4.38
CA VAL A 285 4.54 11.26 -3.17
C VAL A 285 4.94 9.96 -2.49
N LEU A 286 5.33 10.00 -1.22
CA LEU A 286 5.67 8.84 -0.42
C LEU A 286 4.69 8.71 0.75
N LEU A 287 3.87 7.66 0.70
CA LEU A 287 2.84 7.36 1.69
C LEU A 287 3.34 6.38 2.75
N THR A 288 2.45 6.06 3.69
CA THR A 288 2.66 5.10 4.79
C THR A 288 3.36 3.83 4.33
N GLY A 289 4.24 3.31 5.14
CA GLY A 289 4.95 2.05 4.93
C GLY A 289 6.16 1.91 5.82
N MET A 290 6.59 0.67 6.03
CA MET A 290 7.78 0.34 6.80
C MET A 290 9.04 0.33 5.94
N GLY A 291 10.20 0.54 6.56
CA GLY A 291 11.49 0.54 5.88
C GLY A 291 11.87 1.89 5.33
N ALA A 292 12.63 1.90 4.23
CA ALA A 292 13.24 3.09 3.65
C ALA A 292 13.08 3.19 2.12
N ASP A 293 12.48 2.18 1.48
CA ASP A 293 12.30 2.18 0.02
C ASP A 293 11.50 3.40 -0.43
N GLY A 294 11.94 4.05 -1.48
CA GLY A 294 11.38 5.31 -1.98
C GLY A 294 11.95 6.57 -1.34
N ALA A 295 12.65 6.49 -0.20
CA ALA A 295 13.19 7.69 0.44
C ALA A 295 14.40 8.26 -0.34
N GLN A 296 15.30 7.41 -0.84
CA GLN A 296 16.43 7.82 -1.66
C GLN A 296 15.98 8.29 -3.06
N GLY A 297 15.04 7.57 -3.66
CA GLY A 297 14.45 7.96 -4.94
C GLY A 297 13.70 9.30 -4.84
N LEU A 298 12.99 9.54 -3.72
CA LEU A 298 12.32 10.82 -3.46
C LEU A 298 13.34 11.97 -3.34
N LEU A 299 14.50 11.70 -2.68
CA LEU A 299 15.61 12.65 -2.62
C LEU A 299 16.19 12.93 -4.01
N ALA A 300 16.36 11.90 -4.83
CA ALA A 300 16.80 12.07 -6.21
C ALA A 300 15.81 12.92 -7.02
N MET A 301 14.50 12.70 -6.90
CA MET A 301 13.46 13.53 -7.51
C MET A 301 13.56 14.99 -7.05
N ARG A 302 13.72 15.23 -5.74
CA ARG A 302 13.92 16.59 -5.21
C ARG A 302 15.16 17.26 -5.81
N ASN A 303 16.28 16.55 -5.86
CA ASN A 303 17.54 17.07 -6.43
C ASN A 303 17.42 17.37 -7.94
N ALA A 304 16.56 16.61 -8.65
CA ALA A 304 16.20 16.88 -10.04
C ALA A 304 15.20 18.05 -10.21
N GLY A 305 14.81 18.72 -9.11
CA GLY A 305 13.90 19.85 -9.10
C GLY A 305 12.42 19.50 -9.13
N CYS A 306 12.07 18.23 -8.88
CA CYS A 306 10.69 17.81 -8.75
C CYS A 306 10.15 18.14 -7.34
N PRO A 307 8.92 18.65 -7.21
CA PRO A 307 8.24 18.75 -5.93
C PRO A 307 8.03 17.38 -5.30
N THR A 308 8.21 17.28 -3.97
CA THR A 308 8.12 16.03 -3.23
C THR A 308 7.27 16.17 -1.99
N ILE A 309 6.44 15.16 -1.73
CA ILE A 309 5.51 15.08 -0.60
C ILE A 309 5.77 13.79 0.18
N ALA A 310 5.82 13.86 1.50
CA ALA A 310 5.74 12.72 2.39
C ALA A 310 4.49 12.82 3.26
N GLN A 311 3.84 11.68 3.51
CA GLN A 311 2.75 11.59 4.48
C GLN A 311 3.28 11.85 5.88
N ASP A 312 2.54 12.60 6.71
CA ASP A 312 2.95 12.92 8.06
C ASP A 312 2.82 11.73 9.01
N GLN A 313 3.49 11.84 10.16
CA GLN A 313 3.41 10.81 11.21
C GLN A 313 1.98 10.65 11.75
N ALA A 314 1.21 11.73 11.76
CA ALA A 314 -0.10 11.75 12.38
C ALA A 314 -1.12 10.89 11.63
N THR A 315 -1.00 10.73 10.33
CA THR A 315 -1.94 9.97 9.48
C THR A 315 -1.34 8.67 8.91
N CYS A 316 -0.05 8.38 9.14
CA CYS A 316 0.54 7.09 8.75
C CYS A 316 0.06 5.94 9.62
N VAL A 317 -0.31 4.80 9.02
CA VAL A 317 -0.45 3.52 9.71
C VAL A 317 0.92 3.07 10.25
N VAL A 318 1.95 3.14 9.38
CA VAL A 318 3.35 2.90 9.75
C VAL A 318 4.20 4.07 9.25
N TYR A 319 4.78 4.83 10.17
CA TYR A 319 5.66 5.96 9.86
C TYR A 319 7.11 5.49 9.74
N GLY A 320 7.43 4.76 8.66
CA GLY A 320 8.76 4.25 8.34
C GLY A 320 9.34 4.95 7.10
N MET A 321 8.92 4.57 5.90
CA MET A 321 9.36 5.19 4.64
C MET A 321 9.23 6.72 4.65
N PRO A 322 8.08 7.32 5.04
CA PRO A 322 7.97 8.77 5.12
C PRO A 322 8.92 9.40 6.14
N LYS A 323 9.15 8.73 7.29
CA LYS A 323 10.10 9.20 8.30
C LYS A 323 11.50 9.32 7.72
N VAL A 324 12.00 8.27 7.07
CA VAL A 324 13.33 8.27 6.45
C VAL A 324 13.43 9.36 5.38
N ALA A 325 12.39 9.53 4.55
CA ALA A 325 12.36 10.61 3.55
C ALA A 325 12.45 12.01 4.18
N VAL A 326 11.78 12.23 5.32
CA VAL A 326 11.86 13.50 6.08
C VAL A 326 13.26 13.69 6.67
N GLU A 327 13.82 12.67 7.30
CA GLU A 327 15.16 12.70 7.90
C GLU A 327 16.27 12.97 6.87
N LEU A 328 16.12 12.43 5.65
CA LEU A 328 17.03 12.70 4.53
C LEU A 328 16.81 14.09 3.89
N GLY A 329 15.79 14.81 4.32
CA GLY A 329 15.39 16.04 3.66
C GLY A 329 14.83 15.83 2.25
N ALA A 330 14.35 14.64 1.91
CA ALA A 330 13.81 14.31 0.59
C ALA A 330 12.43 14.96 0.35
N ALA A 331 11.63 15.15 1.40
CA ALA A 331 10.29 15.72 1.31
C ALA A 331 10.32 17.24 1.44
N VAL A 332 9.85 17.97 0.41
CA VAL A 332 9.61 19.42 0.47
C VAL A 332 8.36 19.73 1.29
N HIS A 333 7.35 18.88 1.18
CA HIS A 333 6.11 18.99 1.93
C HIS A 333 5.87 17.75 2.78
N VAL A 334 5.51 17.93 4.06
CA VAL A 334 5.07 16.86 4.96
C VAL A 334 3.64 17.16 5.33
N LEU A 335 2.70 16.29 4.92
CA LEU A 335 1.27 16.58 4.96
C LEU A 335 0.47 15.39 5.50
N GLY A 336 -0.62 15.69 6.22
CA GLY A 336 -1.66 14.72 6.54
C GLY A 336 -2.33 14.19 5.28
N LEU A 337 -2.70 12.91 5.31
CA LEU A 337 -3.29 12.17 4.18
C LEU A 337 -4.44 12.94 3.46
N PRO A 338 -5.38 13.62 4.18
CA PRO A 338 -6.46 14.36 3.54
C PRO A 338 -6.03 15.51 2.62
N ARG A 339 -4.81 16.04 2.79
CA ARG A 339 -4.30 17.18 2.05
C ARG A 339 -3.37 16.80 0.89
N ILE A 340 -2.99 15.53 0.78
CA ILE A 340 -2.00 15.08 -0.20
C ILE A 340 -2.51 15.20 -1.63
N ALA A 341 -3.75 14.78 -1.89
CA ALA A 341 -4.33 14.82 -3.23
C ALA A 341 -4.38 16.24 -3.79
N GLU A 342 -4.97 17.17 -3.04
CA GLU A 342 -5.07 18.59 -3.44
C GLU A 342 -3.70 19.19 -3.68
N LYS A 343 -2.73 18.93 -2.78
CA LYS A 343 -1.38 19.46 -2.92
C LYS A 343 -0.66 18.90 -4.13
N ALA A 344 -0.75 17.58 -4.38
CA ALA A 344 -0.10 16.93 -5.51
C ALA A 344 -0.64 17.47 -6.85
N LEU A 345 -1.95 17.58 -7.00
CA LEU A 345 -2.60 18.14 -8.17
C LEU A 345 -2.23 19.62 -8.38
N GLY A 346 -2.24 20.41 -7.30
CA GLY A 346 -1.86 21.83 -7.34
C GLY A 346 -0.39 22.04 -7.72
N LEU A 347 0.52 21.17 -7.27
CA LEU A 347 1.94 21.26 -7.63
C LEU A 347 2.17 20.91 -9.10
N VAL A 348 1.50 19.93 -9.66
CA VAL A 348 1.55 19.65 -11.10
C VAL A 348 1.07 20.89 -11.88
N ALA A 349 -0.04 21.51 -11.49
CA ALA A 349 -0.56 22.71 -12.15
C ALA A 349 0.39 23.93 -12.08
N GLN A 350 1.16 24.06 -11.01
CA GLN A 350 2.09 25.19 -10.78
C GLN A 350 3.46 25.02 -11.44
N HIS A 351 3.97 23.79 -11.58
CA HIS A 351 5.31 23.51 -12.14
C HIS A 351 5.31 23.40 -13.67
N VAL A 352 4.19 23.67 -14.24
CA VAL A 352 3.88 23.59 -15.66
C VAL A 352 4.11 24.94 -16.39
N TYR A 353 4.74 25.92 -15.69
CA TYR A 353 5.12 27.22 -16.26
C TYR A 353 6.62 27.37 -16.34
#